data_61edaf898e89f1c7abf65b5aea164493
#
_entry.id   61edaf898e89f1c7abf65b5aea164493
#
_cell.length_a   1.000
_cell.length_b   1.000
_cell.length_c   1.000
_cell.angle_alpha   90.00
_cell.angle_beta   90.00
_cell.angle_gamma   90.00
#
_symmetry.space_group_name_H-M   'P 1'
#
loop_
_entity.id
_entity.type
_entity.pdbx_description
1 polymer ?
#
loop_
_entity_poly.entity_id
_entity_poly.type
_entity_poly.pdbx_seq_one_letter_code
_entity_poly.pdbx_strand_id
1 'polypeptide(L)'
;RNEVLLSEGEFDLVLAMFLFNYLDSHATAEVMKRFFHCLKPGGHFIFSVPHPSLAFLKKDRFPFYFETKGGYFSGRNMLFPGEIWRRDGVAVGVQCVHKTVTDYFMGLKAAGFSKLPEVHELHITDEHIAMDPAFFGPLKDLPLHIAFSIEK
;
A
#
# COMPACT_ATOMS: atom_id res chain seq x y z
N ARG A 1 -15.47 22.46 5.07
CA ARG A 1 -14.96 21.22 4.40
C ARG A 1 -16.04 20.79 3.42
N ASN A 2 -15.77 20.87 2.12
CA ASN A 2 -16.64 20.27 1.13
C ASN A 2 -16.42 18.75 1.20
N GLU A 3 -17.31 18.01 1.88
CA GLU A 3 -17.36 16.57 1.72
C GLU A 3 -17.83 16.30 0.28
N VAL A 4 -16.96 15.72 -0.52
CA VAL A 4 -17.37 15.14 -1.80
C VAL A 4 -18.18 13.89 -1.43
N LEU A 5 -19.50 14.00 -1.49
CA LEU A 5 -20.39 12.86 -1.38
C LEU A 5 -20.21 12.03 -2.65
N LEU A 6 -19.50 10.92 -2.54
CA LEU A 6 -19.43 9.94 -3.62
C LEU A 6 -20.80 9.30 -3.77
N SER A 7 -21.37 9.37 -4.97
CA SER A 7 -22.65 8.76 -5.28
C SER A 7 -22.55 7.23 -5.23
N GLU A 8 -23.62 6.58 -4.78
CA GLU A 8 -23.68 5.11 -4.72
C GLU A 8 -23.73 4.53 -6.14
N GLY A 9 -22.91 3.49 -6.41
CA GLY A 9 -22.93 2.76 -7.66
C GLY A 9 -22.60 3.59 -8.90
N GLU A 10 -21.69 4.57 -8.77
CA GLU A 10 -21.35 5.48 -9.86
C GLU A 10 -20.15 4.99 -10.69
N PHE A 11 -19.20 4.29 -10.08
CA PHE A 11 -17.92 3.99 -10.71
C PHE A 11 -17.77 2.51 -11.10
N ASP A 12 -17.21 2.26 -12.27
CA ASP A 12 -16.80 0.93 -12.72
C ASP A 12 -15.44 0.52 -12.12
N LEU A 13 -14.62 1.50 -11.77
CA LEU A 13 -13.27 1.29 -11.23
C LEU A 13 -12.93 2.36 -10.19
N VAL A 14 -12.37 1.91 -9.07
CA VAL A 14 -11.73 2.77 -8.06
C VAL A 14 -10.27 2.36 -7.92
N LEU A 15 -9.38 3.34 -7.98
CA LEU A 15 -7.94 3.17 -7.79
C LEU A 15 -7.46 3.92 -6.55
N ALA A 16 -6.69 3.24 -5.68
CA ALA A 16 -6.08 3.86 -4.50
C ALA A 16 -4.59 3.48 -4.40
N MET A 17 -3.74 4.25 -5.06
CA MET A 17 -2.30 4.00 -5.10
C MET A 17 -1.62 4.70 -3.92
N PHE A 18 -0.97 3.92 -3.04
CA PHE A 18 -0.24 4.42 -1.86
C PHE A 18 -1.04 5.34 -0.92
N LEU A 19 -2.37 5.13 -0.84
CA LEU A 19 -3.25 5.87 0.07
C LEU A 19 -3.23 5.28 1.47
N PHE A 20 -3.41 3.97 1.58
CA PHE A 20 -3.67 3.30 2.85
C PHE A 20 -2.45 3.21 3.76
N ASN A 21 -1.25 3.42 3.25
CA ASN A 21 -0.05 3.49 4.08
C ASN A 21 -0.01 4.72 5.02
N TYR A 22 -0.91 5.69 4.83
CA TYR A 22 -1.04 6.87 5.71
C TYR A 22 -2.18 6.77 6.73
N LEU A 23 -3.01 5.73 6.63
CA LEU A 23 -4.20 5.54 7.46
C LEU A 23 -3.99 4.36 8.42
N ASP A 24 -4.55 4.44 9.62
CA ASP A 24 -4.64 3.27 10.51
C ASP A 24 -5.66 2.23 9.99
N SER A 25 -5.76 1.08 10.66
CA SER A 25 -6.64 0.00 10.21
C SER A 25 -8.12 0.39 10.22
N HIS A 26 -8.56 1.23 11.18
CA HIS A 26 -9.94 1.69 11.27
C HIS A 26 -10.26 2.65 10.12
N ALA A 27 -9.46 3.69 9.94
CA ALA A 27 -9.64 4.65 8.86
C ALA A 27 -9.52 3.97 7.47
N THR A 28 -8.62 2.98 7.33
CA THR A 28 -8.50 2.16 6.12
C THR A 28 -9.81 1.44 5.80
N ALA A 29 -10.43 0.76 6.79
CA ALA A 29 -11.70 0.06 6.61
C ALA A 29 -12.85 1.02 6.25
N GLU A 30 -12.93 2.18 6.88
CA GLU A 30 -13.94 3.19 6.58
C GLU A 30 -13.82 3.76 5.15
N VAL A 31 -12.59 4.02 4.68
CA VAL A 31 -12.37 4.46 3.30
C VAL A 31 -12.69 3.34 2.31
N MET A 32 -12.29 2.11 2.57
CA MET A 32 -12.64 0.95 1.74
C MET A 32 -14.15 0.76 1.64
N LYS A 33 -14.88 0.97 2.75
CA LYS A 33 -16.35 0.91 2.77
C LYS A 33 -16.98 1.98 1.88
N ARG A 34 -16.46 3.20 1.89
CA ARG A 34 -16.92 4.26 0.98
C ARG A 34 -16.66 3.88 -0.48
N PHE A 35 -15.49 3.30 -0.79
CA PHE A 35 -15.17 2.84 -2.14
C PHE A 35 -16.08 1.68 -2.58
N PHE A 36 -16.40 0.75 -1.68
CA PHE A 36 -17.37 -0.29 -1.94
C PHE A 36 -18.75 0.28 -2.30
N HIS A 37 -19.22 1.30 -1.57
CA HIS A 37 -20.52 1.93 -1.84
C HIS A 37 -20.55 2.63 -3.21
N CYS A 38 -19.52 3.36 -3.58
CA CYS A 38 -19.49 4.09 -4.84
C CYS A 38 -19.24 3.22 -6.09
N LEU A 39 -18.77 1.97 -5.91
CA LEU A 39 -18.64 1.01 -7.02
C LEU A 39 -19.99 0.49 -7.47
N LYS A 40 -20.16 0.34 -8.79
CA LYS A 40 -21.25 -0.44 -9.38
C LYS A 40 -21.13 -1.92 -9.01
N PRO A 41 -22.24 -2.68 -9.05
CA PRO A 41 -22.17 -4.15 -9.05
C PRO A 41 -21.26 -4.64 -10.19
N GLY A 42 -20.27 -5.51 -9.89
CA GLY A 42 -19.25 -5.94 -10.83
C GLY A 42 -18.12 -4.94 -11.08
N GLY A 43 -18.15 -3.76 -10.44
CA GLY A 43 -17.05 -2.79 -10.48
C GLY A 43 -15.83 -3.27 -9.70
N HIS A 44 -14.66 -2.76 -10.06
CA HIS A 44 -13.38 -3.19 -9.49
C HIS A 44 -12.77 -2.14 -8.56
N PHE A 45 -12.21 -2.61 -7.46
CA PHE A 45 -11.36 -1.82 -6.58
C PHE A 45 -9.94 -2.35 -6.65
N ILE A 46 -8.99 -1.47 -7.03
CA ILE A 46 -7.57 -1.79 -7.09
C ILE A 46 -6.81 -0.83 -6.19
N PHE A 47 -5.96 -1.36 -5.33
CA PHE A 47 -5.07 -0.53 -4.53
C PHE A 47 -3.70 -1.15 -4.37
N SER A 48 -2.71 -0.29 -4.15
CA SER A 48 -1.36 -0.71 -3.82
C SER A 48 -0.84 0.01 -2.58
N VAL A 49 0.03 -0.67 -1.85
CA VAL A 49 0.70 -0.16 -0.66
C VAL A 49 2.15 -0.63 -0.64
N PRO A 50 3.06 0.02 0.11
CA PRO A 50 4.32 -0.59 0.46
C PRO A 50 4.08 -1.96 1.08
N HIS A 51 4.87 -2.97 0.69
CA HIS A 51 4.72 -4.30 1.28
C HIS A 51 4.92 -4.21 2.81
N PRO A 52 4.05 -4.85 3.62
CA PRO A 52 4.13 -4.73 5.08
C PRO A 52 5.49 -5.09 5.69
N SER A 53 6.28 -5.93 5.05
CA SER A 53 7.64 -6.25 5.51
C SER A 53 8.68 -5.19 5.14
N LEU A 54 8.37 -4.27 4.22
CA LEU A 54 9.32 -3.29 3.70
C LEU A 54 10.00 -2.48 4.81
N ALA A 55 9.23 -2.00 5.79
CA ALA A 55 9.74 -1.19 6.88
C ALA A 55 10.75 -1.93 7.78
N PHE A 56 10.79 -3.25 7.73
CA PHE A 56 11.69 -4.10 8.53
C PHE A 56 12.91 -4.59 7.75
N LEU A 57 13.00 -4.26 6.46
CA LEU A 57 14.17 -4.56 5.65
C LEU A 57 15.29 -3.61 6.05
N LYS A 58 16.31 -4.16 6.67
CA LYS A 58 17.51 -3.42 7.09
C LYS A 58 18.65 -3.81 6.16
N LYS A 59 19.00 -2.93 5.24
CA LYS A 59 20.24 -3.07 4.47
C LYS A 59 20.94 -1.73 4.35
N ASP A 60 22.24 -1.75 4.46
CA ASP A 60 23.08 -0.59 4.15
C ASP A 60 22.87 -0.17 2.69
N ARG A 61 22.68 1.12 2.45
CA ARG A 61 22.54 1.72 1.13
C ARG A 61 21.25 1.41 0.38
N PHE A 62 20.16 1.13 1.06
CA PHE A 62 18.86 1.14 0.41
C PHE A 62 18.41 2.56 0.09
N PRO A 63 17.63 2.74 -1.00
CA PRO A 63 17.01 4.01 -1.32
C PRO A 63 15.81 4.34 -0.41
N PHE A 64 15.66 3.64 0.71
CA PHE A 64 14.66 3.93 1.74
C PHE A 64 15.05 3.31 3.08
N TYR A 65 14.56 3.90 4.18
CA TYR A 65 14.55 3.28 5.50
C TYR A 65 13.35 3.78 6.31
N PHE A 66 12.99 3.02 7.36
CA PHE A 66 11.97 3.42 8.33
C PHE A 66 12.46 3.19 9.75
N GLU A 67 12.17 4.13 10.63
CA GLU A 67 12.35 3.96 12.07
C GLU A 67 11.17 3.15 12.62
N THR A 68 11.36 1.84 12.72
CA THR A 68 10.31 0.95 13.20
C THR A 68 10.10 1.08 14.71
N LYS A 69 8.84 1.16 15.11
CA LYS A 69 8.40 1.12 16.51
C LYS A 69 7.73 -0.23 16.76
N GLY A 70 8.42 -1.13 17.42
CA GLY A 70 7.97 -2.51 17.59
C GLY A 70 8.30 -3.42 16.39
N GLY A 71 7.83 -4.67 16.43
CA GLY A 71 7.97 -5.65 15.37
C GLY A 71 6.77 -5.66 14.41
N TYR A 72 6.79 -6.62 13.49
CA TYR A 72 5.75 -6.78 12.46
C TYR A 72 4.31 -6.84 13.02
N PHE A 73 4.09 -7.52 14.15
CA PHE A 73 2.78 -7.60 14.78
C PHE A 73 2.57 -6.54 15.85
N SER A 74 3.56 -6.29 16.71
CA SER A 74 3.45 -5.33 17.80
C SER A 74 3.47 -3.87 17.35
N GLY A 75 3.99 -3.59 16.13
CA GLY A 75 4.00 -2.27 15.52
C GLY A 75 2.73 -1.90 14.75
N ARG A 76 1.69 -2.76 14.75
CA ARG A 76 0.42 -2.46 14.03
C ARG A 76 -0.18 -1.12 14.47
N ASN A 77 -0.63 -0.34 13.50
CA ASN A 77 -1.18 1.00 13.66
C ASN A 77 -0.21 2.04 14.25
N MET A 78 1.07 1.70 14.40
CA MET A 78 2.08 2.67 14.77
C MET A 78 2.60 3.42 13.55
N LEU A 79 2.88 4.71 13.75
CA LEU A 79 3.49 5.57 12.75
C LEU A 79 4.99 5.34 12.73
N PHE A 80 5.52 4.96 11.57
CA PHE A 80 6.94 4.79 11.30
C PHE A 80 7.42 5.94 10.42
N PRO A 81 8.19 6.90 10.96
CA PRO A 81 8.86 7.89 10.14
C PRO A 81 10.00 7.25 9.34
N GLY A 82 10.36 7.84 8.23
CA GLY A 82 11.42 7.31 7.39
C GLY A 82 11.84 8.26 6.29
N GLU A 83 12.71 7.80 5.43
CA GLU A 83 13.15 8.50 4.23
C GLU A 83 13.14 7.57 3.03
N ILE A 84 12.86 8.15 1.88
CA ILE A 84 13.05 7.52 0.57
C ILE A 84 13.94 8.41 -0.28
N TRP A 85 14.78 7.82 -1.11
CA TRP A 85 15.61 8.54 -2.05
C TRP A 85 15.07 8.37 -3.47
N ARG A 86 15.00 9.47 -4.17
CA ARG A 86 14.71 9.48 -5.59
C ARG A 86 15.97 9.05 -6.38
N ARG A 87 15.80 8.66 -7.64
CA ARG A 87 16.91 8.29 -8.52
C ARG A 87 17.95 9.39 -8.71
N ASP A 88 17.55 10.66 -8.57
CA ASP A 88 18.44 11.82 -8.60
C ASP A 88 19.20 12.05 -7.28
N GLY A 89 19.06 11.15 -6.30
CA GLY A 89 19.72 11.22 -5.01
C GLY A 89 19.06 12.15 -4.00
N VAL A 90 17.92 12.75 -4.33
CA VAL A 90 17.19 13.61 -3.39
C VAL A 90 16.46 12.77 -2.36
N ALA A 91 16.79 13.00 -1.08
CA ALA A 91 16.09 12.38 0.05
C ALA A 91 14.76 13.10 0.33
N VAL A 92 13.69 12.31 0.54
CA VAL A 92 12.36 12.81 0.88
C VAL A 92 11.90 12.15 2.17
N GLY A 93 11.58 12.96 3.18
CA GLY A 93 10.98 12.47 4.43
C GLY A 93 9.59 11.91 4.16
N VAL A 94 9.34 10.71 4.66
CA VAL A 94 8.06 10.01 4.52
C VAL A 94 7.64 9.43 5.87
N GLN A 95 6.41 9.00 5.95
CA GLN A 95 5.91 8.25 7.10
C GLN A 95 4.91 7.20 6.64
N CYS A 96 4.83 6.09 7.35
CA CYS A 96 3.79 5.10 7.10
C CYS A 96 3.17 4.63 8.42
N VAL A 97 1.88 4.34 8.39
CA VAL A 97 1.18 3.64 9.47
C VAL A 97 1.24 2.16 9.16
N HIS A 98 1.99 1.43 9.98
CA HIS A 98 2.23 0.01 9.74
C HIS A 98 0.96 -0.82 9.89
N LYS A 99 0.73 -1.68 8.91
CA LYS A 99 -0.34 -2.69 8.88
C LYS A 99 0.22 -4.00 8.36
N THR A 100 -0.34 -5.10 8.81
CA THR A 100 -0.04 -6.43 8.29
C THR A 100 -0.86 -6.72 7.04
N VAL A 101 -0.48 -7.74 6.25
CA VAL A 101 -1.29 -8.19 5.11
C VAL A 101 -2.72 -8.55 5.55
N THR A 102 -2.85 -9.19 6.72
CA THR A 102 -4.17 -9.53 7.29
C THR A 102 -5.06 -8.31 7.52
N ASP A 103 -4.49 -7.16 7.89
CA ASP A 103 -5.28 -5.93 8.11
C ASP A 103 -5.97 -5.45 6.83
N TYR A 104 -5.34 -5.60 5.68
CA TYR A 104 -5.95 -5.25 4.39
C TYR A 104 -7.09 -6.20 4.03
N PHE A 105 -6.93 -7.51 4.21
CA PHE A 105 -8.00 -8.48 4.01
C PHE A 105 -9.18 -8.23 4.94
N MET A 106 -8.92 -7.94 6.21
CA MET A 106 -9.96 -7.63 7.18
C MET A 106 -10.68 -6.32 6.86
N GLY A 107 -9.94 -5.32 6.36
CA GLY A 107 -10.51 -4.06 5.86
C GLY A 107 -11.47 -4.27 4.69
N LEU A 108 -11.06 -5.05 3.68
CA LEU A 108 -11.92 -5.41 2.55
C LEU A 108 -13.18 -6.14 2.99
N LYS A 109 -13.04 -7.14 3.85
CA LYS A 109 -14.18 -7.88 4.41
C LYS A 109 -15.13 -6.97 5.19
N ALA A 110 -14.61 -6.09 6.04
CA ALA A 110 -15.41 -5.13 6.81
C ALA A 110 -16.10 -4.10 5.91
N ALA A 111 -15.52 -3.77 4.75
CA ALA A 111 -16.11 -2.88 3.76
C ALA A 111 -17.30 -3.48 3.01
N GLY A 112 -17.45 -4.82 3.00
CA GLY A 112 -18.55 -5.53 2.34
C GLY A 112 -18.12 -6.39 1.14
N PHE A 113 -16.83 -6.41 0.78
CA PHE A 113 -16.36 -7.31 -0.28
C PHE A 113 -16.45 -8.76 0.20
N SER A 114 -17.10 -9.61 -0.60
CA SER A 114 -17.33 -11.03 -0.29
C SER A 114 -16.41 -11.98 -1.05
N LYS A 115 -15.80 -11.51 -2.15
CA LYS A 115 -14.84 -12.27 -2.95
C LYS A 115 -13.45 -12.23 -2.31
N LEU A 116 -12.58 -13.14 -2.70
CA LEU A 116 -11.16 -13.04 -2.38
C LEU A 116 -10.50 -12.08 -3.37
N PRO A 117 -9.66 -11.14 -2.91
CA PRO A 117 -8.90 -10.30 -3.81
C PRO A 117 -7.82 -11.12 -4.54
N GLU A 118 -7.54 -10.74 -5.78
CA GLU A 118 -6.27 -11.07 -6.40
C GLU A 118 -5.17 -10.25 -5.73
N VAL A 119 -4.05 -10.88 -5.43
CA VAL A 119 -2.92 -10.25 -4.74
C VAL A 119 -1.66 -10.41 -5.56
N HIS A 120 -0.96 -9.31 -5.80
CA HIS A 120 0.29 -9.26 -6.55
C HIS A 120 1.38 -8.63 -5.69
N GLU A 121 2.41 -9.39 -5.37
CA GLU A 121 3.63 -8.85 -4.79
C GLU A 121 4.49 -8.29 -5.93
N LEU A 122 4.73 -6.99 -5.87
CA LEU A 122 5.46 -6.28 -6.92
C LEU A 122 6.95 -6.24 -6.59
N HIS A 123 7.76 -6.60 -7.58
CA HIS A 123 9.21 -6.70 -7.45
C HIS A 123 9.93 -5.95 -8.58
N ILE A 124 11.23 -5.80 -8.46
CA ILE A 124 12.08 -5.23 -9.49
C ILE A 124 12.28 -6.25 -10.61
N THR A 125 11.97 -5.85 -11.84
CA THR A 125 12.15 -6.64 -13.05
C THR A 125 13.52 -6.37 -13.69
N ASP A 126 13.93 -7.22 -14.64
CA ASP A 126 15.16 -7.01 -15.41
C ASP A 126 15.13 -5.70 -16.23
N GLU A 127 13.95 -5.23 -16.63
CA GLU A 127 13.77 -3.92 -17.29
C GLU A 127 14.14 -2.76 -16.37
N HIS A 128 13.73 -2.82 -15.09
CA HIS A 128 14.14 -1.83 -14.08
C HIS A 128 15.66 -1.85 -13.88
N ILE A 129 16.25 -3.06 -13.80
CA ILE A 129 17.71 -3.20 -13.67
C ILE A 129 18.44 -2.61 -14.88
N ALA A 130 17.95 -2.87 -16.10
CA ALA A 130 18.53 -2.31 -17.32
C ALA A 130 18.42 -0.77 -17.37
N MET A 131 17.36 -0.20 -16.80
CA MET A 131 17.14 1.25 -16.74
C MET A 131 18.13 1.95 -15.80
N ASP A 132 18.39 1.38 -14.62
CA ASP A 132 19.30 1.94 -13.62
C ASP A 132 19.81 0.84 -12.67
N PRO A 133 20.92 0.16 -13.04
CA PRO A 133 21.45 -0.94 -12.22
C PRO A 133 21.90 -0.51 -10.82
N ALA A 134 22.39 0.73 -10.70
CA ALA A 134 22.89 1.25 -9.41
C ALA A 134 21.75 1.49 -8.42
N PHE A 135 20.61 1.98 -8.91
CA PHE A 135 19.44 2.26 -8.08
C PHE A 135 18.58 1.00 -7.84
N PHE A 136 18.27 0.24 -8.89
CA PHE A 136 17.35 -0.89 -8.79
C PHE A 136 18.03 -2.21 -8.38
N GLY A 137 19.34 -2.36 -8.65
CA GLY A 137 20.06 -3.57 -8.31
C GLY A 137 19.95 -4.00 -6.85
N PRO A 138 20.15 -3.09 -5.88
CA PRO A 138 20.00 -3.39 -4.46
C PRO A 138 18.59 -3.83 -4.03
N LEU A 139 17.58 -3.54 -4.86
CA LEU A 139 16.16 -3.82 -4.59
C LEU A 139 15.68 -5.13 -5.22
N LYS A 140 16.54 -5.81 -6.00
CA LYS A 140 16.20 -7.09 -6.61
C LYS A 140 15.88 -8.13 -5.54
N ASP A 141 14.86 -8.95 -5.81
CA ASP A 141 14.38 -10.03 -4.93
C ASP A 141 13.83 -9.57 -3.57
N LEU A 142 13.41 -8.28 -3.48
CA LEU A 142 12.78 -7.74 -2.28
C LEU A 142 11.29 -7.49 -2.49
N PRO A 143 10.45 -7.79 -1.48
CA PRO A 143 9.03 -7.47 -1.52
C PRO A 143 8.84 -5.97 -1.26
N LEU A 144 8.79 -5.17 -2.33
CA LEU A 144 8.72 -3.71 -2.22
C LEU A 144 7.29 -3.21 -2.03
N HIS A 145 6.38 -3.70 -2.85
CA HIS A 145 5.00 -3.29 -2.85
C HIS A 145 4.08 -4.49 -2.99
N ILE A 146 2.84 -4.31 -2.58
CA ILE A 146 1.78 -5.29 -2.76
C ILE A 146 0.55 -4.59 -3.33
N ALA A 147 -0.07 -5.19 -4.32
CA ALA A 147 -1.29 -4.72 -4.93
C ALA A 147 -2.43 -5.72 -4.73
N PHE A 148 -3.63 -5.20 -4.59
CA PHE A 148 -4.86 -5.96 -4.43
C PHE A 148 -5.84 -5.52 -5.51
N SER A 149 -6.53 -6.48 -6.13
CA SER A 149 -7.63 -6.25 -7.06
C SER A 149 -8.84 -7.07 -6.61
N ILE A 150 -9.99 -6.42 -6.46
CA ILE A 150 -11.20 -7.09 -6.00
C ILE A 150 -12.43 -6.53 -6.69
N GLU A 151 -13.34 -7.41 -7.09
CA GLU A 151 -14.63 -7.08 -7.67
C GLU A 151 -15.72 -6.97 -6.57
N LYS A 152 -16.60 -5.98 -6.70
CA LYS A 152 -17.81 -5.82 -5.86
C LYS A 152 -18.87 -6.85 -6.17
#